data_9141e7c02f65be343470f6ad0444021e
#
_entry.id   9141e7c02f65be343470f6ad0444021e
#
_cell.length_a   1.000
_cell.length_b   1.000
_cell.length_c   1.000
_cell.angle_alpha   90.00
_cell.angle_beta   90.00
_cell.angle_gamma   90.00
#
_symmetry.space_group_name_H-M   'P 1'
#
loop_
_entity.id
_entity.type
_entity.pdbx_description
1 polymer ?
#
loop_
_entity_poly.entity_id
_entity_poly.type
_entity_poly.pdbx_seq_one_letter_code
_entity_poly.pdbx_strand_id
1 'polypeptide(L)'
;MDNITIIGTSHIARQSQKEVKNAIEEGKPDIVAIELDRRRFPALFEKKQGSVRISDILKIGVKGYLFALFGSWAEKKLGETVGVKPGSEMKTAVIEARKHKAKIALIDQDIEITLRRLSTELTWKEKWNFVADIFGGIFSRKPEFSFDLRTVPKEELIQKMIAKLKVRYPNVHKVLIDERNVVMARNLNRIQKENPNKKILAVVGAGHKEGLMELLHQMPQVSITYQLPKGVKLEEE
;
A
#
# COMPACT_ATOMS: atom_id res chain seq x y z
N MET A 1 -7.29 -9.99 -17.02
CA MET A 1 -7.42 -9.47 -15.63
C MET A 1 -8.53 -10.17 -14.85
N ASP A 2 -9.11 -11.21 -15.41
CA ASP A 2 -10.39 -11.76 -14.94
C ASP A 2 -10.35 -12.42 -13.55
N ASN A 3 -9.19 -12.61 -12.96
CA ASN A 3 -9.04 -13.28 -11.68
C ASN A 3 -8.41 -12.41 -10.55
N ILE A 4 -8.17 -11.11 -10.80
CA ILE A 4 -7.70 -10.15 -9.78
C ILE A 4 -8.80 -9.15 -9.44
N THR A 5 -9.15 -9.08 -8.16
CA THR A 5 -10.00 -8.03 -7.59
C THR A 5 -9.16 -7.14 -6.69
N ILE A 6 -9.31 -5.81 -6.80
CA ILE A 6 -8.56 -4.84 -5.97
C ILE A 6 -9.53 -4.05 -5.11
N ILE A 7 -9.31 -4.03 -3.80
CA ILE A 7 -10.02 -3.16 -2.87
C ILE A 7 -9.07 -2.13 -2.27
N GLY A 8 -9.53 -0.87 -2.27
CA GLY A 8 -8.82 0.25 -1.65
C GLY A 8 -9.35 0.51 -0.25
N THR A 9 -8.46 0.62 0.74
CA THR A 9 -8.82 0.86 2.14
C THR A 9 -8.31 2.22 2.61
N SER A 10 -9.00 2.83 3.58
CA SER A 10 -8.59 4.13 4.16
C SER A 10 -7.53 4.02 5.25
N HIS A 11 -7.05 2.81 5.58
CA HIS A 11 -6.09 2.46 6.65
C HIS A 11 -6.52 2.80 8.10
N ILE A 12 -7.50 3.65 8.29
CA ILE A 12 -7.89 4.17 9.62
C ILE A 12 -9.37 3.97 9.96
N ALA A 13 -10.20 3.47 9.05
CA ALA A 13 -11.64 3.35 9.28
C ALA A 13 -12.05 1.91 9.66
N ARG A 14 -12.90 1.78 10.67
CA ARG A 14 -13.54 0.49 11.01
C ARG A 14 -14.32 -0.11 9.84
N GLN A 15 -14.83 0.74 8.96
CA GLN A 15 -15.52 0.33 7.75
C GLN A 15 -14.59 -0.45 6.81
N SER A 16 -13.33 -0.02 6.64
CA SER A 16 -12.34 -0.75 5.82
C SER A 16 -12.10 -2.18 6.31
N GLN A 17 -12.11 -2.42 7.64
CA GLN A 17 -12.01 -3.78 8.17
C GLN A 17 -13.22 -4.62 7.78
N LYS A 18 -14.43 -4.04 7.83
CA LYS A 18 -15.67 -4.73 7.43
C LYS A 18 -15.69 -5.01 5.94
N GLU A 19 -15.28 -4.05 5.12
CA GLU A 19 -15.18 -4.21 3.65
C GLU A 19 -14.20 -5.32 3.28
N VAL A 20 -13.01 -5.34 3.89
CA VAL A 20 -12.01 -6.41 3.69
C VAL A 20 -12.56 -7.77 4.09
N LYS A 21 -13.23 -7.86 5.25
CA LYS A 21 -13.83 -9.09 5.72
C LYS A 21 -14.89 -9.58 4.73
N ASN A 22 -15.85 -8.74 4.36
CA ASN A 22 -16.92 -9.09 3.43
C ASN A 22 -16.35 -9.54 2.08
N ALA A 23 -15.36 -8.81 1.55
CA ALA A 23 -14.75 -9.16 0.26
C ALA A 23 -14.06 -10.54 0.28
N ILE A 24 -13.50 -10.96 1.40
CA ILE A 24 -12.90 -12.29 1.55
C ILE A 24 -14.00 -13.36 1.72
N GLU A 25 -15.02 -13.10 2.54
CA GLU A 25 -16.11 -14.03 2.81
C GLU A 25 -16.95 -14.31 1.54
N GLU A 26 -17.28 -13.26 0.77
CA GLU A 26 -18.10 -13.34 -0.43
C GLU A 26 -17.29 -13.81 -1.64
N GLY A 27 -16.10 -13.22 -1.85
CA GLY A 27 -15.24 -13.51 -2.99
C GLY A 27 -14.57 -14.87 -2.93
N LYS A 28 -14.35 -15.40 -1.72
CA LYS A 28 -13.62 -16.66 -1.45
C LYS A 28 -12.34 -16.75 -2.29
N PRO A 29 -11.41 -15.78 -2.14
CA PRO A 29 -10.18 -15.78 -2.91
C PRO A 29 -9.28 -16.95 -2.51
N ASP A 30 -8.54 -17.50 -3.47
CA ASP A 30 -7.47 -18.46 -3.19
C ASP A 30 -6.22 -17.79 -2.64
N ILE A 31 -5.99 -16.52 -3.04
CA ILE A 31 -4.83 -15.72 -2.63
C ILE A 31 -5.30 -14.33 -2.21
N VAL A 32 -4.89 -13.91 -1.03
CA VAL A 32 -5.06 -12.53 -0.54
C VAL A 32 -3.71 -11.83 -0.58
N ALA A 33 -3.56 -10.89 -1.50
CA ALA A 33 -2.38 -10.05 -1.64
C ALA A 33 -2.55 -8.77 -0.83
N ILE A 34 -1.58 -8.42 0.01
CA ILE A 34 -1.69 -7.26 0.91
C ILE A 34 -0.54 -6.27 0.69
N GLU A 35 -0.83 -4.97 0.82
CA GLU A 35 0.14 -3.88 0.76
C GLU A 35 1.04 -3.87 2.00
N LEU A 36 1.89 -4.88 2.11
CA LEU A 36 2.92 -5.01 3.13
C LEU A 36 4.16 -5.66 2.56
N ASP A 37 5.29 -5.34 3.14
CA ASP A 37 6.56 -6.01 2.92
C ASP A 37 6.89 -7.02 4.05
N ARG A 38 7.92 -7.83 3.84
CA ARG A 38 8.32 -8.89 4.77
C ARG A 38 8.76 -8.36 6.14
N ARG A 39 9.26 -7.13 6.22
CA ARG A 39 9.77 -6.54 7.48
C ARG A 39 8.63 -6.00 8.33
N ARG A 40 7.62 -5.38 7.69
CA ARG A 40 6.44 -4.85 8.40
C ARG A 40 5.41 -5.92 8.78
N PHE A 41 5.40 -7.04 8.06
CA PHE A 41 4.43 -8.10 8.30
C PHE A 41 4.39 -8.63 9.75
N PRO A 42 5.52 -8.95 10.42
CA PRO A 42 5.51 -9.40 11.81
C PRO A 42 4.93 -8.35 12.78
N ALA A 43 5.21 -7.06 12.51
CA ALA A 43 4.76 -5.95 13.35
C ALA A 43 3.23 -5.81 13.43
N LEU A 44 2.47 -6.37 12.47
CA LEU A 44 1.01 -6.44 12.54
C LEU A 44 0.50 -7.20 13.77
N PHE A 45 1.26 -8.16 14.25
CA PHE A 45 0.86 -9.06 15.34
C PHE A 45 1.53 -8.71 16.67
N GLU A 46 2.52 -7.81 16.66
CA GLU A 46 3.16 -7.35 17.88
C GLU A 46 2.24 -6.41 18.67
N LYS A 47 2.19 -6.59 19.98
CA LYS A 47 1.40 -5.74 20.90
C LYS A 47 1.98 -4.32 21.03
N LYS A 48 3.30 -4.17 20.84
CA LYS A 48 4.02 -2.89 20.79
C LYS A 48 4.40 -2.63 19.34
N GLN A 49 3.86 -1.59 18.74
CA GLN A 49 4.41 -1.06 17.50
C GLN A 49 5.86 -0.68 17.74
N GLY A 50 6.76 -1.26 16.95
CA GLY A 50 8.18 -0.97 17.04
C GLY A 50 8.40 0.53 16.78
N SER A 51 8.94 1.24 17.78
CA SER A 51 9.43 2.59 17.55
C SER A 51 10.61 2.52 16.59
N VAL A 52 10.67 3.46 15.65
CA VAL A 52 11.84 3.64 14.78
C VAL A 52 13.07 3.77 15.65
N ARG A 53 14.06 2.88 15.49
CA ARG A 53 15.25 2.84 16.35
C ARG A 53 16.34 3.74 15.80
N ILE A 54 17.14 4.32 16.68
CA ILE A 54 18.29 5.16 16.27
C ILE A 54 19.26 4.37 15.36
N SER A 55 19.39 3.04 15.55
CA SER A 55 20.17 2.17 14.67
C SER A 55 19.71 2.19 13.19
N ASP A 56 18.47 2.59 12.94
CA ASP A 56 17.94 2.64 11.59
C ASP A 56 18.49 3.84 10.80
N ILE A 57 19.04 4.85 11.48
CA ILE A 57 19.74 5.99 10.85
C ILE A 57 20.85 5.51 9.91
N LEU A 58 21.63 4.51 10.33
CA LEU A 58 22.74 3.97 9.53
C LEU A 58 22.26 3.31 8.22
N LYS A 59 21.02 2.79 8.22
CA LYS A 59 20.43 2.09 7.07
C LYS A 59 19.71 3.01 6.09
N ILE A 60 18.96 3.98 6.60
CA ILE A 60 18.08 4.85 5.82
C ILE A 60 18.55 6.31 5.76
N GLY A 61 19.65 6.62 6.45
CA GLY A 61 20.18 7.98 6.59
C GLY A 61 19.36 8.87 7.53
N VAL A 62 19.98 9.95 8.02
CA VAL A 62 19.34 10.88 8.98
C VAL A 62 18.03 11.44 8.46
N LYS A 63 17.97 11.80 7.16
CA LYS A 63 16.77 12.38 6.54
C LYS A 63 15.60 11.39 6.47
N GLY A 64 15.88 10.15 6.05
CA GLY A 64 14.88 9.08 6.01
C GLY A 64 14.40 8.71 7.41
N TYR A 65 15.30 8.72 8.40
CA TYR A 65 14.97 8.50 9.80
C TYR A 65 14.01 9.56 10.36
N LEU A 66 14.30 10.85 10.13
CA LEU A 66 13.42 11.93 10.54
C LEU A 66 12.05 11.84 9.89
N PHE A 67 11.99 11.44 8.61
CA PHE A 67 10.73 11.23 7.91
C PHE A 67 9.96 10.02 8.46
N ALA A 68 10.64 8.94 8.79
CA ALA A 68 10.02 7.77 9.42
C ALA A 68 9.48 8.08 10.82
N LEU A 69 10.21 8.88 11.61
CA LEU A 69 9.73 9.38 12.92
C LEU A 69 8.47 10.24 12.77
N PHE A 70 8.47 11.16 11.78
CA PHE A 70 7.31 12.00 11.52
C PHE A 70 6.11 11.17 11.04
N GLY A 71 6.32 10.22 10.12
CA GLY A 71 5.28 9.30 9.66
C GLY A 71 4.66 8.51 10.82
N SER A 72 5.49 7.93 11.68
CA SER A 72 5.03 7.20 12.87
C SER A 72 4.26 8.10 13.86
N TRP A 73 4.70 9.35 14.03
CA TRP A 73 4.00 10.32 14.87
C TRP A 73 2.65 10.69 14.25
N ALA A 74 2.60 10.98 12.95
CA ALA A 74 1.37 11.33 12.24
C ALA A 74 0.35 10.17 12.27
N GLU A 75 0.80 8.94 11.98
CA GLU A 75 -0.04 7.73 12.08
C GLU A 75 -0.61 7.54 13.49
N LYS A 76 0.24 7.70 14.52
CA LYS A 76 -0.19 7.60 15.91
C LYS A 76 -1.24 8.65 16.25
N LYS A 77 -1.00 9.90 15.86
CA LYS A 77 -1.92 11.01 16.11
C LYS A 77 -3.27 10.82 15.43
N LEU A 78 -3.26 10.38 14.16
CA LEU A 78 -4.47 10.03 13.41
C LEU A 78 -5.20 8.84 14.05
N GLY A 79 -4.46 7.78 14.40
CA GLY A 79 -5.03 6.59 15.05
C GLY A 79 -5.72 6.91 16.39
N GLU A 80 -5.13 7.80 17.20
CA GLU A 80 -5.75 8.27 18.45
C GLU A 80 -7.05 9.04 18.19
N THR A 81 -7.11 9.83 17.11
CA THR A 81 -8.29 10.65 16.76
C THR A 81 -9.46 9.81 16.27
N VAL A 82 -9.21 8.75 15.47
CA VAL A 82 -10.26 7.89 14.89
C VAL A 82 -10.51 6.59 15.68
N GLY A 83 -9.71 6.31 16.71
CA GLY A 83 -9.85 5.12 17.57
C GLY A 83 -9.56 3.80 16.86
N VAL A 84 -8.83 3.82 15.74
CA VAL A 84 -8.43 2.64 14.96
C VAL A 84 -6.91 2.66 14.75
N LYS A 85 -6.26 1.53 15.02
CA LYS A 85 -4.81 1.42 14.81
C LYS A 85 -4.50 1.30 13.31
N PRO A 86 -3.50 2.05 12.79
CA PRO A 86 -3.01 1.89 11.43
C PRO A 86 -2.65 0.43 11.12
N GLY A 87 -2.97 -0.04 9.91
CA GLY A 87 -2.70 -1.42 9.51
C GLY A 87 -3.69 -2.46 10.06
N SER A 88 -4.72 -2.02 10.77
CA SER A 88 -5.74 -2.94 11.32
C SER A 88 -6.52 -3.67 10.22
N GLU A 89 -6.73 -3.05 9.06
CA GLU A 89 -7.35 -3.65 7.87
C GLU A 89 -6.46 -4.73 7.25
N MET A 90 -5.14 -4.51 7.19
CA MET A 90 -4.18 -5.53 6.73
C MET A 90 -4.13 -6.72 7.68
N LYS A 91 -4.21 -6.44 9.00
CA LYS A 91 -4.34 -7.51 10.02
C LYS A 91 -5.64 -8.30 9.84
N THR A 92 -6.75 -7.61 9.59
CA THR A 92 -8.04 -8.25 9.29
C THR A 92 -7.93 -9.13 8.05
N ALA A 93 -7.31 -8.62 6.96
CA ALA A 93 -7.09 -9.38 5.74
C ALA A 93 -6.34 -10.68 6.00
N VAL A 94 -5.27 -10.65 6.81
CA VAL A 94 -4.49 -11.85 7.16
C VAL A 94 -5.31 -12.84 8.00
N ILE A 95 -6.06 -12.35 8.97
CA ILE A 95 -6.88 -13.21 9.85
C ILE A 95 -7.99 -13.90 9.03
N GLU A 96 -8.72 -13.14 8.21
CA GLU A 96 -9.80 -13.68 7.39
C GLU A 96 -9.26 -14.62 6.30
N ALA A 97 -8.14 -14.26 5.62
CA ALA A 97 -7.47 -15.16 4.68
C ALA A 97 -7.15 -16.54 5.30
N ARG A 98 -6.59 -16.54 6.52
CA ARG A 98 -6.29 -17.80 7.24
C ARG A 98 -7.54 -18.61 7.56
N LYS A 99 -8.63 -17.97 8.01
CA LYS A 99 -9.91 -18.66 8.28
C LYS A 99 -10.46 -19.35 7.03
N HIS A 100 -10.33 -18.69 5.88
CA HIS A 100 -10.79 -19.20 4.59
C HIS A 100 -9.74 -20.05 3.85
N LYS A 101 -8.61 -20.38 4.49
CA LYS A 101 -7.51 -21.17 3.93
C LYS A 101 -6.90 -20.55 2.67
N ALA A 102 -7.05 -19.24 2.47
CA ALA A 102 -6.43 -18.51 1.38
C ALA A 102 -4.93 -18.31 1.65
N LYS A 103 -4.11 -18.36 0.61
CA LYS A 103 -2.68 -18.02 0.69
C LYS A 103 -2.52 -16.51 0.86
N ILE A 104 -1.50 -16.09 1.62
CA ILE A 104 -1.18 -14.66 1.81
C ILE A 104 0.04 -14.33 0.97
N ALA A 105 -0.06 -13.24 0.19
CA ALA A 105 1.04 -12.71 -0.61
C ALA A 105 1.35 -11.27 -0.16
N LEU A 106 2.64 -10.98 0.05
CA LEU A 106 3.13 -9.64 0.37
C LEU A 106 3.58 -8.99 -0.93
N ILE A 107 2.96 -7.88 -1.31
CA ILE A 107 3.17 -7.27 -2.63
C ILE A 107 3.88 -5.92 -2.61
N ASP A 108 4.03 -5.27 -1.45
CA ASP A 108 4.61 -3.94 -1.35
C ASP A 108 6.15 -3.96 -1.46
N GLN A 109 6.70 -2.78 -1.73
CA GLN A 109 8.12 -2.49 -1.70
C GLN A 109 8.65 -2.54 -0.27
N ASP A 110 9.88 -3.05 -0.09
CA ASP A 110 10.58 -3.00 1.20
C ASP A 110 10.65 -1.56 1.72
N ILE A 111 10.23 -1.37 2.97
CA ILE A 111 10.18 -0.05 3.61
C ILE A 111 11.55 0.65 3.63
N GLU A 112 12.66 -0.07 3.76
CA GLU A 112 13.99 0.53 3.74
C GLU A 112 14.30 1.13 2.37
N ILE A 113 13.89 0.50 1.28
CA ILE A 113 14.05 1.03 -0.07
C ILE A 113 13.24 2.31 -0.19
N THR A 114 11.97 2.30 0.23
CA THR A 114 11.09 3.47 0.19
C THR A 114 11.68 4.65 0.97
N LEU A 115 12.14 4.41 2.20
CA LEU A 115 12.72 5.45 3.04
C LEU A 115 14.05 6.00 2.48
N ARG A 116 14.90 5.13 1.93
CA ARG A 116 16.14 5.54 1.27
C ARG A 116 15.84 6.40 0.04
N ARG A 117 14.93 5.95 -0.81
CA ARG A 117 14.47 6.70 -2.00
C ARG A 117 13.94 8.07 -1.61
N LEU A 118 13.07 8.12 -0.60
CA LEU A 118 12.53 9.37 -0.10
C LEU A 118 13.63 10.32 0.40
N SER A 119 14.62 9.80 1.13
CA SER A 119 15.76 10.56 1.61
C SER A 119 16.60 11.20 0.50
N THR A 120 16.74 10.49 -0.64
CA THR A 120 17.56 10.95 -1.78
C THR A 120 16.80 11.84 -2.75
N GLU A 121 15.51 11.55 -2.99
CA GLU A 121 14.70 12.25 -3.99
C GLU A 121 14.11 13.58 -3.50
N LEU A 122 13.97 13.77 -2.17
CA LEU A 122 13.43 15.01 -1.60
C LEU A 122 14.29 16.23 -1.96
N THR A 123 13.71 17.14 -2.75
CA THR A 123 14.35 18.40 -3.13
C THR A 123 14.39 19.41 -1.99
N TRP A 124 15.30 20.40 -2.09
CA TRP A 124 15.32 21.51 -1.14
C TRP A 124 14.02 22.31 -1.13
N LYS A 125 13.36 22.44 -2.28
CA LYS A 125 12.06 23.11 -2.39
C LYS A 125 10.99 22.38 -1.57
N GLU A 126 10.90 21.06 -1.68
CA GLU A 126 9.95 20.26 -0.91
C GLU A 126 10.24 20.31 0.59
N LYS A 127 11.52 20.33 0.99
CA LYS A 127 11.91 20.50 2.40
C LYS A 127 11.45 21.85 2.95
N TRP A 128 11.63 22.93 2.19
CA TRP A 128 11.16 24.26 2.58
C TRP A 128 9.63 24.33 2.61
N ASN A 129 8.93 23.74 1.63
CA ASN A 129 7.48 23.62 1.66
C ASN A 129 7.01 22.91 2.93
N PHE A 130 7.69 21.81 3.30
CA PHE A 130 7.34 21.04 4.49
C PHE A 130 7.54 21.86 5.79
N VAL A 131 8.64 22.57 5.90
CA VAL A 131 8.89 23.48 7.03
C VAL A 131 7.82 24.59 7.08
N ALA A 132 7.52 25.21 5.93
CA ALA A 132 6.50 26.26 5.84
C ALA A 132 5.11 25.74 6.22
N ASP A 133 4.74 24.51 5.81
CA ASP A 133 3.44 23.90 6.14
C ASP A 133 3.32 23.56 7.62
N ILE A 134 4.41 23.09 8.24
CA ILE A 134 4.44 22.88 9.70
C ILE A 134 4.24 24.20 10.44
N PHE A 135 5.01 25.24 10.10
CA PHE A 135 4.89 26.54 10.76
C PHE A 135 3.55 27.20 10.40
N GLY A 136 3.10 27.13 9.16
CA GLY A 136 1.79 27.62 8.75
C GLY A 136 0.64 26.93 9.50
N GLY A 137 0.69 25.60 9.65
CA GLY A 137 -0.29 24.85 10.44
C GLY A 137 -0.27 25.16 11.93
N ILE A 138 0.90 25.48 12.49
CA ILE A 138 1.03 25.88 13.91
C ILE A 138 0.46 27.30 14.14
N PHE A 139 0.63 28.22 13.19
CA PHE A 139 0.19 29.60 13.30
C PHE A 139 -1.22 29.86 12.72
N SER A 140 -1.73 29.01 11.84
CA SER A 140 -3.09 29.11 11.31
C SER A 140 -4.09 28.55 12.30
N ARG A 141 -4.91 29.40 12.89
CA ARG A 141 -6.07 29.00 13.72
C ARG A 141 -7.19 28.30 12.94
N LYS A 142 -7.11 28.21 11.63
CA LYS A 142 -8.04 27.44 10.78
C LYS A 142 -7.25 26.31 10.15
N PRO A 143 -7.42 25.04 10.59
CA PRO A 143 -6.91 23.92 9.84
C PRO A 143 -7.63 23.92 8.47
N GLU A 144 -6.88 24.11 7.38
CA GLU A 144 -7.41 23.94 6.02
C GLU A 144 -7.98 22.53 5.78
N PHE A 145 -7.82 21.65 6.75
CA PHE A 145 -8.29 20.29 6.80
C PHE A 145 -9.18 20.04 8.02
N SER A 146 -10.33 20.75 8.12
CA SER A 146 -11.40 20.34 9.03
C SER A 146 -12.21 19.22 8.39
N PHE A 147 -11.57 18.04 8.20
CA PHE A 147 -12.29 16.83 7.85
C PHE A 147 -12.80 16.17 9.13
N ASP A 148 -14.03 15.75 9.12
CA ASP A 148 -14.51 14.80 10.12
C ASP A 148 -13.86 13.44 9.82
N LEU A 149 -12.70 13.19 10.43
CA LEU A 149 -11.92 11.96 10.28
C LEU A 149 -12.67 10.72 10.81
N ARG A 150 -13.87 10.90 11.37
CA ARG A 150 -14.73 9.83 11.84
C ARG A 150 -15.52 9.17 10.72
N THR A 151 -15.75 9.91 9.63
CA THR A 151 -16.35 9.36 8.42
C THR A 151 -15.27 8.91 7.46
N VAL A 152 -15.50 7.80 6.76
CA VAL A 152 -14.58 7.33 5.71
C VAL A 152 -14.46 8.43 4.67
N PRO A 153 -13.26 8.93 4.39
CA PRO A 153 -13.08 9.88 3.30
C PRO A 153 -13.60 9.25 2.01
N LYS A 154 -14.52 9.93 1.33
CA LYS A 154 -14.97 9.47 0.02
C LYS A 154 -13.77 9.32 -0.90
N GLU A 155 -13.77 8.34 -1.78
CA GLU A 155 -12.69 8.05 -2.73
C GLU A 155 -12.22 9.32 -3.47
N GLU A 156 -13.16 10.18 -3.88
CA GLU A 156 -12.87 11.53 -4.43
C GLU A 156 -12.00 12.42 -3.53
N LEU A 157 -12.20 12.36 -2.22
CA LEU A 157 -11.43 13.18 -1.29
C LEU A 157 -9.99 12.69 -1.22
N ILE A 158 -9.80 11.37 -1.18
CA ILE A 158 -8.47 10.76 -1.20
C ILE A 158 -7.76 11.13 -2.51
N GLN A 159 -8.43 11.04 -3.65
CA GLN A 159 -7.86 11.44 -4.94
C GLN A 159 -7.49 12.93 -4.98
N LYS A 160 -8.34 13.82 -4.44
CA LYS A 160 -7.99 15.25 -4.32
C LYS A 160 -6.78 15.49 -3.43
N MET A 161 -6.64 14.73 -2.33
CA MET A 161 -5.47 14.81 -1.46
C MET A 161 -4.19 14.33 -2.17
N ILE A 162 -4.27 13.23 -2.91
CA ILE A 162 -3.17 12.71 -3.72
C ILE A 162 -2.77 13.71 -4.81
N ALA A 163 -3.75 14.30 -5.50
CA ALA A 163 -3.49 15.34 -6.51
C ALA A 163 -2.78 16.57 -5.89
N LYS A 164 -3.20 17.04 -4.72
CA LYS A 164 -2.51 18.10 -3.99
C LYS A 164 -1.09 17.68 -3.57
N LEU A 165 -0.92 16.45 -3.09
CA LEU A 165 0.40 15.90 -2.77
C LEU A 165 1.31 15.92 -3.98
N LYS A 166 0.82 15.49 -5.14
CA LYS A 166 1.56 15.46 -6.42
C LYS A 166 2.03 16.84 -6.85
N VAL A 167 1.20 17.86 -6.69
CA VAL A 167 1.55 19.23 -7.07
C VAL A 167 2.55 19.85 -6.09
N ARG A 168 2.35 19.69 -4.78
CA ARG A 168 3.15 20.37 -3.76
C ARG A 168 4.43 19.60 -3.40
N TYR A 169 4.37 18.26 -3.49
CA TYR A 169 5.43 17.34 -3.13
C TYR A 169 5.61 16.24 -4.20
N PRO A 170 6.03 16.61 -5.43
CA PRO A 170 6.08 15.66 -6.54
C PRO A 170 7.00 14.47 -6.31
N ASN A 171 8.14 14.68 -5.64
CA ASN A 171 9.06 13.57 -5.36
C ASN A 171 8.57 12.68 -4.21
N VAL A 172 7.86 13.25 -3.23
CA VAL A 172 7.17 12.45 -2.21
C VAL A 172 6.09 11.56 -2.87
N HIS A 173 5.26 12.15 -3.75
CA HIS A 173 4.27 11.40 -4.52
C HIS A 173 4.92 10.29 -5.35
N LYS A 174 5.95 10.62 -6.11
CA LYS A 174 6.71 9.65 -6.93
C LYS A 174 7.17 8.44 -6.09
N VAL A 175 7.80 8.68 -4.95
CA VAL A 175 8.37 7.61 -4.12
C VAL A 175 7.30 6.83 -3.35
N LEU A 176 6.32 7.51 -2.75
CA LEU A 176 5.32 6.87 -1.89
C LEU A 176 4.16 6.25 -2.66
N ILE A 177 3.88 6.72 -3.88
CA ILE A 177 2.76 6.24 -4.68
C ILE A 177 3.27 5.55 -5.96
N ASP A 178 3.93 6.28 -6.87
CA ASP A 178 4.22 5.78 -8.22
C ASP A 178 5.20 4.59 -8.20
N GLU A 179 6.33 4.69 -7.51
CA GLU A 179 7.34 3.63 -7.44
C GLU A 179 6.77 2.37 -6.75
N ARG A 180 5.99 2.54 -5.70
CA ARG A 180 5.35 1.43 -5.00
C ARG A 180 4.26 0.77 -5.86
N ASN A 181 3.45 1.55 -6.59
CA ASN A 181 2.48 1.02 -7.54
C ASN A 181 3.15 0.12 -8.57
N VAL A 182 4.31 0.52 -9.12
CA VAL A 182 5.07 -0.29 -10.07
C VAL A 182 5.52 -1.62 -9.45
N VAL A 183 6.01 -1.60 -8.20
CA VAL A 183 6.43 -2.83 -7.50
C VAL A 183 5.24 -3.74 -7.23
N MET A 184 4.13 -3.18 -6.71
CA MET A 184 2.92 -3.95 -6.41
C MET A 184 2.30 -4.55 -7.68
N ALA A 185 2.23 -3.79 -8.78
CA ALA A 185 1.72 -4.27 -10.06
C ALA A 185 2.56 -5.42 -10.61
N ARG A 186 3.89 -5.31 -10.55
CA ARG A 186 4.80 -6.39 -10.96
C ARG A 186 4.61 -7.65 -10.12
N ASN A 187 4.48 -7.50 -8.80
CA ASN A 187 4.25 -8.61 -7.90
C ASN A 187 2.90 -9.29 -8.15
N LEU A 188 1.82 -8.51 -8.34
CA LEU A 188 0.49 -9.04 -8.67
C LEU A 188 0.49 -9.75 -10.02
N ASN A 189 1.09 -9.16 -11.05
CA ASN A 189 1.20 -9.79 -12.37
C ASN A 189 1.98 -11.12 -12.31
N ARG A 190 3.05 -11.18 -11.52
CA ARG A 190 3.79 -12.43 -11.28
C ARG A 190 2.91 -13.48 -10.60
N ILE A 191 2.22 -13.12 -9.51
CA ILE A 191 1.32 -14.02 -8.79
C ILE A 191 0.22 -14.54 -9.72
N GLN A 192 -0.35 -13.68 -10.56
CA GLN A 192 -1.38 -14.04 -11.54
C GLN A 192 -0.85 -15.07 -12.55
N LYS A 193 0.33 -14.83 -13.11
CA LYS A 193 0.97 -15.75 -14.07
C LYS A 193 1.28 -17.11 -13.48
N GLU A 194 1.75 -17.13 -12.24
CA GLU A 194 2.04 -18.37 -11.49
C GLU A 194 0.76 -19.10 -11.06
N ASN A 195 -0.39 -18.42 -11.04
CA ASN A 195 -1.66 -18.94 -10.54
C ASN A 195 -2.85 -18.52 -11.46
N PRO A 196 -2.87 -18.95 -12.74
CA PRO A 196 -3.82 -18.43 -13.73
C PRO A 196 -5.31 -18.73 -13.41
N ASN A 197 -5.55 -19.85 -12.71
CA ASN A 197 -6.91 -20.31 -12.37
C ASN A 197 -7.32 -19.96 -10.92
N LYS A 198 -6.52 -19.13 -10.21
CA LYS A 198 -6.76 -18.78 -8.82
C LYS A 198 -7.36 -17.38 -8.70
N LYS A 199 -8.38 -17.23 -7.86
CA LYS A 199 -8.94 -15.92 -7.51
C LYS A 199 -7.98 -15.18 -6.59
N ILE A 200 -7.59 -13.97 -6.98
CA ILE A 200 -6.66 -13.12 -6.24
C ILE A 200 -7.42 -11.88 -5.76
N LEU A 201 -7.41 -11.64 -4.46
CA LEU A 201 -7.90 -10.39 -3.88
C LEU A 201 -6.72 -9.56 -3.39
N ALA A 202 -6.52 -8.38 -3.98
CA ALA A 202 -5.52 -7.42 -3.53
C ALA A 202 -6.15 -6.38 -2.58
N VAL A 203 -5.60 -6.25 -1.38
CA VAL A 203 -5.98 -5.26 -0.37
C VAL A 203 -4.88 -4.22 -0.30
N VAL A 204 -5.20 -2.99 -0.73
CA VAL A 204 -4.25 -1.87 -0.81
C VAL A 204 -4.86 -0.61 -0.22
N GLY A 205 -4.05 0.39 0.11
CA GLY A 205 -4.54 1.72 0.45
C GLY A 205 -5.29 2.36 -0.72
N ALA A 206 -6.36 3.10 -0.44
CA ALA A 206 -7.18 3.74 -1.48
C ALA A 206 -6.37 4.62 -2.44
N GLY A 207 -5.25 5.19 -1.96
CA GLY A 207 -4.35 5.98 -2.78
C GLY A 207 -3.59 5.22 -3.85
N HIS A 208 -3.52 3.90 -3.76
CA HIS A 208 -2.82 3.03 -4.70
C HIS A 208 -3.75 2.38 -5.72
N LYS A 209 -5.06 2.27 -5.43
CA LYS A 209 -6.02 1.47 -6.18
C LYS A 209 -6.05 1.82 -7.68
N GLU A 210 -6.28 3.09 -8.01
CA GLU A 210 -6.41 3.52 -9.41
C GLU A 210 -5.11 3.32 -10.19
N GLY A 211 -3.99 3.84 -9.68
CA GLY A 211 -2.70 3.69 -10.35
C GLY A 211 -2.26 2.24 -10.49
N LEU A 212 -2.62 1.37 -9.53
CA LEU A 212 -2.36 -0.05 -9.61
C LEU A 212 -3.21 -0.73 -10.69
N MET A 213 -4.50 -0.36 -10.80
CA MET A 213 -5.39 -0.85 -11.86
C MET A 213 -4.88 -0.43 -13.24
N GLU A 214 -4.50 0.84 -13.43
CA GLU A 214 -3.92 1.33 -14.68
C GLU A 214 -2.67 0.54 -15.09
N LEU A 215 -1.72 0.37 -14.18
CA LEU A 215 -0.49 -0.36 -14.46
C LEU A 215 -0.75 -1.82 -14.83
N LEU A 216 -1.67 -2.49 -14.15
CA LEU A 216 -2.03 -3.88 -14.47
C LEU A 216 -2.70 -4.00 -15.85
N HIS A 217 -3.51 -3.01 -16.27
CA HIS A 217 -4.09 -2.98 -17.61
C HIS A 217 -3.02 -2.79 -18.70
N GLN A 218 -2.00 -2.00 -18.43
CA GLN A 218 -0.90 -1.73 -19.37
C GLN A 218 0.12 -2.88 -19.45
N MET A 219 0.14 -3.78 -18.46
CA MET A 219 1.07 -4.91 -18.49
C MET A 219 0.65 -5.93 -19.54
N PRO A 220 1.58 -6.36 -20.44
CA PRO A 220 1.25 -7.31 -21.47
C PRO A 220 0.80 -8.63 -20.84
N GLN A 221 -0.39 -9.06 -21.24
CA GLN A 221 -0.89 -10.40 -20.98
C GLN A 221 -0.16 -11.34 -21.93
N VAL A 222 1.03 -11.78 -21.55
CA VAL A 222 1.80 -12.75 -22.36
C VAL A 222 1.17 -14.12 -22.13
N SER A 223 0.27 -14.51 -23.01
CA SER A 223 -0.06 -15.90 -23.24
C SER A 223 1.14 -16.54 -23.96
N ILE A 224 1.96 -17.29 -23.25
CA ILE A 224 3.01 -18.10 -23.88
C ILE A 224 2.28 -19.31 -24.50
N THR A 225 1.88 -19.17 -25.75
CA THR A 225 1.41 -20.30 -26.53
C THR A 225 2.65 -21.02 -27.06
N TYR A 226 3.03 -22.11 -26.42
CA TYR A 226 4.03 -23.02 -26.99
C TYR A 226 3.37 -23.73 -28.17
N GLN A 227 3.78 -23.38 -29.37
CA GLN A 227 3.54 -24.25 -30.51
C GLN A 227 4.58 -25.37 -30.45
N LEU A 228 4.14 -26.59 -30.20
CA LEU A 228 4.98 -27.74 -30.34
C LEU A 228 5.55 -27.78 -31.77
N PRO A 229 6.87 -28.03 -31.94
CA PRO A 229 7.44 -28.20 -33.26
C PRO A 229 6.66 -29.28 -34.03
N LYS A 230 6.38 -29.04 -35.31
CA LYS A 230 5.73 -30.03 -36.17
C LYS A 230 6.52 -31.34 -36.13
N GLY A 231 5.90 -32.42 -35.67
CA GLY A 231 6.52 -33.75 -35.62
C GLY A 231 6.78 -34.33 -34.23
N VAL A 232 6.56 -33.60 -33.14
CA VAL A 232 6.60 -34.14 -31.79
C VAL A 232 5.32 -34.90 -31.50
N LYS A 233 5.37 -36.22 -31.43
CA LYS A 233 4.28 -37.09 -30.92
C LYS A 233 4.38 -37.11 -29.40
N LEU A 234 3.31 -36.77 -28.69
CA LEU A 234 3.19 -37.06 -27.26
C LEU A 234 2.85 -38.53 -27.13
N GLU A 235 3.74 -39.34 -26.50
CA GLU A 235 3.40 -40.69 -26.07
C GLU A 235 2.49 -40.53 -24.83
N GLU A 236 1.27 -41.01 -24.92
CA GLU A 236 0.37 -41.14 -23.77
C GLU A 236 0.81 -42.38 -22.98
N GLU A 237 1.24 -42.14 -21.71
CA GLU A 237 1.38 -43.19 -20.70
C GLU A 237 0.06 -43.42 -19.97
#